data_952b234c2665ef946e5ddb0eb884fafb
#
_entry.id   952b234c2665ef946e5ddb0eb884fafb
#
_cell.length_a   1.000
_cell.length_b   1.000
_cell.length_c   1.000
_cell.angle_alpha   90.00
_cell.angle_beta   90.00
_cell.angle_gamma   90.00
#
_symmetry.space_group_name_H-M   'P 1'
#
loop_
_entity.id
_entity.type
_entity.pdbx_description
1 polymer ?
#
loop_
_entity_poly.entity_id
_entity_poly.type
_entity_poly.pdbx_seq_one_letter_code
_entity_poly.pdbx_strand_id
1 'polypeptide(L)'
;RDLRMSRGLGDVYKRQILGNFPGAIENTRVIADRCNVELTFGEHKLPSFDVPEGETAASYLRKLCEKALPERYAVVTDKERSRMDYELGVIDKMGFSDYFLIVMDFIHYAKSHGIPIGPGRGSAAGSIVSYLLHITEVDPLRFDLLFERFLNPARVSMPDIDTDLCYRRRGEVIEYLARKYGSDQVAQIITFGTLAARAVIRDVGRVTNMPLREVDRIAKMVPVGPGVTLKKTMEGSREFRDLYDSDTTVHRLIDHCLDLEGISRNSGTHAAGVVICSKPVEEYVPIQLTQDGFIQTQYEKDQVEQLGLLKMDLLGLRNLTVIHDALEMIRENRGIDLDINKIPSEDEETCKMLCDGDTIGVFQSESSGFTSLLMQLHPERFEDLIPMVALYRPGPLGSGMAEDFIKRK
;
A
#
# COMPACT_ATOMS: atom_id res chain seq x y z
N ARG A 1 -17.63 -21.42 -19.23
CA ARG A 1 -17.87 -20.91 -20.63
C ARG A 1 -16.86 -21.56 -21.53
N ASP A 2 -17.33 -22.21 -22.61
CA ASP A 2 -16.44 -22.91 -23.54
C ASP A 2 -15.67 -21.87 -24.40
N LEU A 3 -14.43 -21.60 -24.01
CA LEU A 3 -13.49 -20.73 -24.71
C LEU A 3 -13.27 -21.14 -26.19
N ARG A 4 -13.68 -22.35 -26.60
CA ARG A 4 -13.56 -22.86 -27.96
C ARG A 4 -14.55 -22.19 -28.93
N MET A 5 -15.75 -21.82 -28.48
CA MET A 5 -16.76 -21.15 -29.33
C MET A 5 -16.36 -19.70 -29.66
N SER A 6 -15.74 -19.00 -28.72
CA SER A 6 -15.22 -17.64 -28.91
C SER A 6 -14.03 -17.59 -29.90
N ARG A 7 -13.20 -18.63 -29.92
CA ARG A 7 -12.06 -18.75 -30.86
C ARG A 7 -12.52 -18.95 -32.30
N GLY A 8 -13.55 -19.74 -32.54
CA GLY A 8 -14.03 -20.01 -33.88
C GLY A 8 -14.55 -18.78 -34.62
N LEU A 9 -15.34 -17.93 -33.95
CA LEU A 9 -15.84 -16.69 -34.54
C LEU A 9 -14.72 -15.68 -34.80
N GLY A 10 -13.74 -15.57 -33.90
CA GLY A 10 -12.57 -14.70 -34.07
C GLY A 10 -11.71 -15.11 -35.26
N ASP A 11 -11.53 -16.40 -35.49
CA ASP A 11 -10.73 -16.91 -36.59
C ASP A 11 -11.41 -16.71 -37.96
N VAL A 12 -12.72 -16.89 -38.04
CA VAL A 12 -13.50 -16.58 -39.27
C VAL A 12 -13.40 -15.10 -39.61
N TYR A 13 -13.58 -14.21 -38.63
CA TYR A 13 -13.49 -12.77 -38.82
C TYR A 13 -12.08 -12.32 -39.22
N LYS A 14 -11.06 -12.86 -38.58
CA LYS A 14 -9.67 -12.58 -38.94
C LYS A 14 -9.33 -13.04 -40.35
N ARG A 15 -9.81 -14.22 -40.77
CA ARG A 15 -9.62 -14.73 -42.14
C ARG A 15 -10.30 -13.82 -43.17
N GLN A 16 -11.47 -13.26 -42.87
CA GLN A 16 -12.15 -12.33 -43.77
C GLN A 16 -11.37 -11.03 -43.93
N ILE A 17 -10.87 -10.45 -42.85
CA ILE A 17 -10.15 -9.17 -42.90
C ILE A 17 -8.73 -9.34 -43.44
N LEU A 18 -8.02 -10.36 -42.98
CA LEU A 18 -6.60 -10.57 -43.28
C LEU A 18 -6.37 -11.43 -44.52
N GLY A 19 -7.45 -11.97 -45.14
CA GLY A 19 -7.36 -12.82 -46.32
C GLY A 19 -6.71 -12.16 -47.55
N ASN A 20 -6.72 -10.84 -47.60
CA ASN A 20 -6.06 -10.04 -48.64
C ASN A 20 -4.54 -9.88 -48.42
N PHE A 21 -4.01 -10.34 -47.29
CA PHE A 21 -2.59 -10.25 -46.94
C PHE A 21 -1.99 -11.63 -46.90
N PRO A 22 -1.30 -12.08 -47.98
CA PRO A 22 -0.71 -13.42 -48.04
C PRO A 22 0.24 -13.68 -46.86
N GLY A 23 0.05 -14.82 -46.20
CA GLY A 23 0.88 -15.22 -45.05
C GLY A 23 0.51 -14.57 -43.71
N ALA A 24 -0.42 -13.62 -43.63
CA ALA A 24 -0.72 -12.92 -42.38
C ALA A 24 -1.33 -13.85 -41.32
N ILE A 25 -2.16 -14.81 -41.70
CA ILE A 25 -2.79 -15.78 -40.81
C ILE A 25 -1.79 -16.84 -40.37
N GLU A 26 -1.04 -17.39 -41.32
CA GLU A 26 0.01 -18.38 -41.09
C GLU A 26 1.10 -17.80 -40.14
N ASN A 27 1.48 -16.56 -40.32
CA ASN A 27 2.43 -15.85 -39.43
C ASN A 27 1.96 -15.75 -37.99
N THR A 28 0.66 -15.74 -37.71
CA THR A 28 0.16 -15.76 -36.33
C THR A 28 0.57 -17.05 -35.61
N ARG A 29 0.60 -18.20 -36.36
CA ARG A 29 1.08 -19.47 -35.85
C ARG A 29 2.59 -19.46 -35.65
N VAL A 30 3.33 -18.94 -36.62
CA VAL A 30 4.78 -18.81 -36.54
C VAL A 30 5.21 -17.97 -35.35
N ILE A 31 4.51 -16.87 -35.10
CA ILE A 31 4.76 -16.00 -33.90
C ILE A 31 4.45 -16.76 -32.62
N ALA A 32 3.30 -17.44 -32.55
CA ALA A 32 2.92 -18.23 -31.38
C ALA A 32 3.93 -19.35 -31.07
N ASP A 33 4.42 -20.04 -32.10
CA ASP A 33 5.42 -21.12 -31.95
C ASP A 33 6.81 -20.60 -31.51
N ARG A 34 7.08 -19.29 -31.69
CA ARG A 34 8.30 -18.60 -31.22
C ARG A 34 8.19 -18.11 -29.79
N CYS A 35 6.99 -18.00 -29.23
CA CYS A 35 6.74 -17.53 -27.88
C CYS A 35 6.84 -18.72 -26.90
N ASN A 36 7.97 -18.82 -26.21
CA ASN A 36 8.21 -19.79 -25.15
C ASN A 36 8.56 -19.02 -23.87
N VAL A 37 7.55 -18.61 -23.13
CA VAL A 37 7.73 -17.87 -21.87
C VAL A 37 7.54 -18.83 -20.71
N GLU A 38 8.57 -18.94 -19.87
CA GLU A 38 8.51 -19.67 -18.61
C GLU A 38 8.49 -18.64 -17.46
N LEU A 39 7.50 -18.76 -16.58
CA LEU A 39 7.39 -17.93 -15.39
C LEU A 39 7.91 -18.71 -14.18
N THR A 40 8.93 -18.18 -13.50
CA THR A 40 9.45 -18.74 -12.26
C THR A 40 8.76 -18.09 -11.05
N PHE A 41 8.25 -18.92 -10.15
CA PHE A 41 7.58 -18.50 -8.92
C PHE A 41 8.42 -18.88 -7.70
N GLY A 42 8.26 -18.15 -6.60
CA GLY A 42 8.90 -18.48 -5.31
C GLY A 42 10.37 -18.09 -5.20
N GLU A 43 10.93 -17.42 -6.19
CA GLU A 43 12.30 -16.86 -6.14
C GLU A 43 12.22 -15.34 -5.92
N HIS A 44 12.93 -14.85 -4.91
CA HIS A 44 13.03 -13.40 -4.69
C HIS A 44 14.02 -12.78 -5.68
N LYS A 45 13.54 -11.80 -6.45
CA LYS A 45 14.33 -11.12 -7.50
C LYS A 45 14.74 -9.72 -7.02
N LEU A 46 15.47 -9.70 -5.91
CA LEU A 46 15.95 -8.47 -5.30
C LEU A 46 17.09 -7.85 -6.12
N PRO A 47 17.11 -6.53 -6.32
CA PRO A 47 18.31 -5.85 -6.79
C PRO A 47 19.37 -5.89 -5.70
N SER A 48 20.65 -5.94 -6.10
CA SER A 48 21.78 -5.75 -5.17
C SER A 48 22.01 -4.26 -4.92
N PHE A 49 22.39 -3.94 -3.70
CA PHE A 49 22.83 -2.60 -3.34
C PHE A 49 24.34 -2.47 -3.57
N ASP A 50 24.77 -1.35 -4.15
CA ASP A 50 26.19 -1.09 -4.35
C ASP A 50 26.86 -0.81 -3.01
N VAL A 51 27.66 -1.75 -2.53
CA VAL A 51 28.42 -1.65 -1.28
C VAL A 51 29.89 -1.29 -1.58
N PRO A 52 30.63 -0.70 -0.60
CA PRO A 52 32.06 -0.44 -0.75
C PRO A 52 32.86 -1.69 -1.06
N GLU A 53 33.98 -1.52 -1.77
CA GLU A 53 34.88 -2.63 -2.16
C GLU A 53 35.33 -3.44 -0.93
N GLY A 54 35.22 -4.76 -1.02
CA GLY A 54 35.55 -5.69 0.07
C GLY A 54 34.42 -5.94 1.09
N GLU A 55 33.27 -5.28 0.96
CA GLU A 55 32.10 -5.49 1.82
C GLU A 55 31.05 -6.36 1.11
N THR A 56 30.25 -7.04 1.91
CA THR A 56 28.98 -7.64 1.48
C THR A 56 27.83 -6.76 1.97
N ALA A 57 26.61 -6.92 1.41
CA ALA A 57 25.44 -6.20 1.90
C ALA A 57 25.23 -6.43 3.41
N ALA A 58 25.42 -7.65 3.90
CA ALA A 58 25.29 -7.99 5.32
C ALA A 58 26.36 -7.33 6.18
N SER A 59 27.65 -7.35 5.77
CA SER A 59 28.73 -6.71 6.52
C SER A 59 28.58 -5.20 6.55
N TYR A 60 28.18 -4.61 5.43
CA TYR A 60 27.96 -3.17 5.33
C TYR A 60 26.75 -2.71 6.17
N LEU A 61 25.65 -3.47 6.13
CA LEU A 61 24.47 -3.21 6.95
C LEU A 61 24.82 -3.23 8.44
N ARG A 62 25.58 -4.25 8.90
CA ARG A 62 26.08 -4.35 10.28
C ARG A 62 26.91 -3.14 10.67
N LYS A 63 27.88 -2.77 9.85
CA LYS A 63 28.75 -1.62 10.08
C LYS A 63 27.97 -0.30 10.24
N LEU A 64 26.94 -0.10 9.43
CA LEU A 64 26.07 1.07 9.54
C LEU A 64 25.28 1.06 10.86
N CYS A 65 24.73 -0.10 11.26
CA CYS A 65 24.02 -0.25 12.53
C CYS A 65 24.93 -0.02 13.74
N GLU A 66 26.15 -0.59 13.74
CA GLU A 66 27.16 -0.40 14.81
C GLU A 66 27.56 1.06 14.96
N LYS A 67 27.69 1.79 13.84
CA LYS A 67 27.96 3.23 13.84
C LYS A 67 26.79 4.02 14.43
N ALA A 68 25.58 3.70 14.03
CA ALA A 68 24.37 4.41 14.45
C ALA A 68 23.96 4.13 15.90
N LEU A 69 24.39 2.99 16.46
CA LEU A 69 23.98 2.56 17.79
C LEU A 69 24.27 3.62 18.88
N PRO A 70 25.49 4.19 19.02
CA PRO A 70 25.76 5.25 19.98
C PRO A 70 25.15 6.61 19.61
N GLU A 71 24.71 6.82 18.37
CA GLU A 71 24.03 8.04 17.94
C GLU A 71 22.56 8.01 18.37
N ARG A 72 21.96 6.82 18.43
CA ARG A 72 20.55 6.62 18.78
C ARG A 72 20.31 6.38 20.27
N TYR A 73 21.26 5.76 20.97
CA TYR A 73 21.16 5.44 22.39
C TYR A 73 22.29 6.13 23.17
N ALA A 74 21.91 7.02 24.08
CA ALA A 74 22.87 7.74 24.93
C ALA A 74 23.73 6.78 25.80
N VAL A 75 23.16 5.64 26.18
CA VAL A 75 23.85 4.54 26.88
C VAL A 75 23.51 3.25 26.16
N VAL A 76 24.50 2.62 25.55
CA VAL A 76 24.38 1.35 24.88
C VAL A 76 24.62 0.21 25.86
N THR A 77 23.62 -0.61 26.12
CA THR A 77 23.70 -1.78 26.99
C THR A 77 23.73 -3.08 26.18
N ASP A 78 23.86 -4.21 26.85
CA ASP A 78 23.82 -5.52 26.22
C ASP A 78 22.42 -5.81 25.60
N LYS A 79 21.36 -5.13 26.05
CA LYS A 79 20.02 -5.27 25.52
C LYS A 79 19.93 -4.78 24.05
N GLU A 80 20.41 -3.57 23.79
CA GLU A 80 20.42 -2.99 22.44
C GLU A 80 21.35 -3.79 21.51
N ARG A 81 22.53 -4.18 21.98
CA ARG A 81 23.49 -4.96 21.18
C ARG A 81 22.94 -6.34 20.82
N SER A 82 22.43 -7.07 21.80
CA SER A 82 21.89 -8.41 21.57
C SER A 82 20.69 -8.39 20.63
N ARG A 83 19.81 -7.37 20.75
CA ARG A 83 18.68 -7.20 19.86
C ARG A 83 19.12 -6.87 18.42
N MET A 84 20.08 -5.98 18.24
CA MET A 84 20.66 -5.64 16.94
C MET A 84 21.31 -6.88 16.29
N ASP A 85 22.13 -7.63 17.04
CA ASP A 85 22.81 -8.83 16.53
C ASP A 85 21.82 -9.92 16.13
N TYR A 86 20.77 -10.12 16.92
CA TYR A 86 19.68 -11.05 16.61
C TYR A 86 18.97 -10.67 15.31
N GLU A 87 18.55 -9.41 15.18
CA GLU A 87 17.82 -8.95 13.99
C GLU A 87 18.69 -9.01 12.74
N LEU A 88 19.95 -8.56 12.81
CA LEU A 88 20.90 -8.65 11.69
C LEU A 88 21.12 -10.11 11.25
N GLY A 89 21.21 -11.04 12.19
CA GLY A 89 21.31 -12.47 11.89
C GLY A 89 20.08 -13.03 11.18
N VAL A 90 18.88 -12.60 11.55
CA VAL A 90 17.64 -12.99 10.87
C VAL A 90 17.55 -12.37 9.49
N ILE A 91 17.84 -11.08 9.35
CA ILE A 91 17.80 -10.34 8.07
C ILE A 91 18.76 -10.97 7.06
N ASP A 92 19.98 -11.27 7.47
CA ASP A 92 21.01 -11.90 6.62
C ASP A 92 20.59 -13.32 6.22
N LYS A 93 20.15 -14.15 7.17
CA LYS A 93 19.68 -15.52 6.91
C LYS A 93 18.49 -15.56 5.93
N MET A 94 17.64 -14.56 5.93
CA MET A 94 16.51 -14.44 5.02
C MET A 94 16.86 -13.77 3.69
N GLY A 95 18.10 -13.26 3.52
CA GLY A 95 18.60 -12.63 2.30
C GLY A 95 18.05 -11.22 2.05
N PHE A 96 17.69 -10.46 3.09
CA PHE A 96 17.07 -9.13 2.96
C PHE A 96 18.02 -7.96 3.28
N SER A 97 19.33 -8.19 3.40
CA SER A 97 20.30 -7.12 3.69
C SER A 97 20.26 -6.01 2.64
N ASP A 98 20.23 -6.36 1.35
CA ASP A 98 20.08 -5.41 0.24
C ASP A 98 18.80 -4.59 0.34
N TYR A 99 17.70 -5.23 0.71
CA TYR A 99 16.41 -4.55 0.89
C TYR A 99 16.48 -3.41 1.91
N PHE A 100 17.06 -3.68 3.09
CA PHE A 100 17.22 -2.66 4.13
C PHE A 100 18.12 -1.52 3.67
N LEU A 101 19.19 -1.83 2.95
CA LEU A 101 20.09 -0.82 2.39
C LEU A 101 19.41 0.06 1.35
N ILE A 102 18.58 -0.52 0.47
CA ILE A 102 17.81 0.22 -0.53
C ILE A 102 16.79 1.14 0.14
N VAL A 103 16.08 0.63 1.15
CA VAL A 103 15.10 1.44 1.89
C VAL A 103 15.77 2.59 2.65
N MET A 104 16.86 2.30 3.34
CA MET A 104 17.67 3.32 4.02
C MET A 104 18.12 4.41 3.04
N ASP A 105 18.58 4.02 1.87
CA ASP A 105 19.15 4.91 0.87
C ASP A 105 18.14 5.95 0.36
N PHE A 106 16.97 5.52 -0.09
CA PHE A 106 15.98 6.48 -0.57
C PHE A 106 15.37 7.34 0.54
N ILE A 107 15.26 6.81 1.77
CA ILE A 107 14.87 7.59 2.94
C ILE A 107 15.92 8.64 3.27
N HIS A 108 17.19 8.26 3.23
CA HIS A 108 18.29 9.21 3.44
C HIS A 108 18.34 10.29 2.35
N TYR A 109 18.15 9.88 1.08
CA TYR A 109 17.99 10.84 -0.02
C TYR A 109 16.86 11.84 0.27
N ALA A 110 15.69 11.36 0.64
CA ALA A 110 14.56 12.23 0.89
C ALA A 110 14.83 13.18 2.08
N LYS A 111 15.36 12.68 3.20
CA LYS A 111 15.71 13.50 4.38
C LYS A 111 16.75 14.57 4.04
N SER A 112 17.82 14.21 3.31
CA SER A 112 18.89 15.14 2.92
C SER A 112 18.45 16.22 1.94
N HIS A 113 17.35 15.99 1.20
CA HIS A 113 16.75 16.97 0.29
C HIS A 113 15.55 17.70 0.92
N GLY A 114 15.34 17.57 2.22
CA GLY A 114 14.24 18.22 2.93
C GLY A 114 12.86 17.75 2.49
N ILE A 115 12.74 16.51 2.00
CA ILE A 115 11.44 15.90 1.69
C ILE A 115 10.88 15.31 2.99
N PRO A 116 9.72 15.78 3.48
CA PRO A 116 9.14 15.26 4.70
C PRO A 116 8.79 13.77 4.61
N ILE A 117 9.26 13.02 5.62
CA ILE A 117 8.98 11.58 5.78
C ILE A 117 8.28 11.36 7.12
N GLY A 118 7.36 10.41 7.15
CA GLY A 118 6.71 9.96 8.38
C GLY A 118 7.68 9.19 9.30
N PRO A 119 7.37 9.09 10.60
CA PRO A 119 8.21 8.44 11.58
C PRO A 119 8.29 6.91 11.43
N GLY A 120 7.64 6.36 10.44
CA GLY A 120 7.47 4.93 10.23
C GLY A 120 6.13 4.42 10.76
N ARG A 121 5.68 3.30 10.21
CA ARG A 121 4.42 2.65 10.58
C ARG A 121 4.46 1.16 10.34
N GLY A 122 3.39 0.46 10.74
CA GLY A 122 3.27 -0.98 10.53
C GLY A 122 4.25 -1.80 11.35
N SER A 123 4.59 -2.97 10.86
CA SER A 123 5.45 -3.93 11.57
C SER A 123 6.93 -3.54 11.58
N ALA A 124 7.38 -2.75 10.62
CA ALA A 124 8.77 -2.28 10.51
C ALA A 124 9.24 -1.46 11.73
N ALA A 125 8.31 -0.78 12.43
CA ALA A 125 8.58 -0.10 13.68
C ALA A 125 9.06 -1.04 14.81
N GLY A 126 8.85 -2.36 14.67
CA GLY A 126 9.34 -3.38 15.62
C GLY A 126 10.82 -3.75 15.44
N SER A 127 11.50 -3.19 14.44
CA SER A 127 12.91 -3.51 14.14
C SER A 127 13.87 -2.44 14.67
N ILE A 128 14.85 -2.85 15.49
CA ILE A 128 15.95 -1.97 15.93
C ILE A 128 16.86 -1.61 14.76
N VAL A 129 17.04 -2.51 13.79
CA VAL A 129 17.81 -2.23 12.57
C VAL A 129 17.15 -1.10 11.78
N SER A 130 15.82 -1.13 11.58
CA SER A 130 15.09 -0.03 10.95
C SER A 130 15.22 1.29 11.71
N TYR A 131 15.22 1.24 13.04
CA TYR A 131 15.43 2.40 13.89
C TYR A 131 16.84 2.97 13.79
N LEU A 132 17.87 2.11 13.86
CA LEU A 132 19.28 2.52 13.75
C LEU A 132 19.58 3.15 12.39
N LEU A 133 19.01 2.62 11.31
CA LEU A 133 19.18 3.14 9.95
C LEU A 133 18.34 4.36 9.62
N HIS A 134 17.63 4.94 10.59
CA HIS A 134 16.69 6.05 10.36
C HIS A 134 15.57 5.72 9.34
N ILE A 135 15.27 4.45 9.14
CA ILE A 135 14.09 4.01 8.38
C ILE A 135 12.83 4.33 9.18
N THR A 136 12.88 4.09 10.50
CA THR A 136 11.83 4.50 11.44
C THR A 136 12.39 5.42 12.52
N GLU A 137 11.53 6.25 13.11
CA GLU A 137 11.88 7.10 14.27
C GLU A 137 11.26 6.58 15.58
N VAL A 138 10.66 5.39 15.53
CA VAL A 138 10.07 4.72 16.70
C VAL A 138 11.08 3.76 17.29
N ASP A 139 11.48 3.97 18.55
CA ASP A 139 12.35 3.04 19.27
C ASP A 139 11.57 1.78 19.67
N PRO A 140 11.89 0.60 19.09
CA PRO A 140 11.16 -0.62 19.39
C PRO A 140 11.37 -1.12 20.82
N LEU A 141 12.48 -0.77 21.46
CA LEU A 141 12.77 -1.20 22.84
C LEU A 141 12.02 -0.36 23.88
N ARG A 142 11.74 0.91 23.57
CA ARG A 142 10.93 1.79 24.42
C ARG A 142 9.48 1.30 24.53
N PHE A 143 8.95 0.75 23.43
CA PHE A 143 7.53 0.33 23.34
C PHE A 143 7.35 -1.19 23.37
N ASP A 144 8.40 -1.96 23.72
CA ASP A 144 8.40 -3.43 23.75
C ASP A 144 7.83 -4.08 22.49
N LEU A 145 8.21 -3.54 21.31
CA LEU A 145 7.74 -4.03 20.02
C LEU A 145 8.47 -5.31 19.61
N LEU A 146 7.71 -6.25 19.04
CA LEU A 146 8.21 -7.56 18.64
C LEU A 146 8.68 -7.55 17.18
N PHE A 147 9.96 -7.86 16.96
CA PHE A 147 10.57 -8.00 15.64
C PHE A 147 9.94 -9.13 14.82
N GLU A 148 9.55 -10.22 15.47
CA GLU A 148 8.96 -11.41 14.83
C GLU A 148 7.61 -11.14 14.17
N ARG A 149 6.97 -10.00 14.47
CA ARG A 149 5.78 -9.52 13.74
C ARG A 149 6.15 -8.91 12.40
N PHE A 150 7.36 -8.43 12.25
CA PHE A 150 7.90 -7.86 11.02
C PHE A 150 8.59 -8.92 10.16
N LEU A 151 9.60 -9.60 10.73
CA LEU A 151 10.30 -10.70 10.06
C LEU A 151 10.34 -11.93 10.95
N ASN A 152 9.89 -13.06 10.40
CA ASN A 152 9.89 -14.33 11.10
C ASN A 152 10.39 -15.44 10.17
N PRO A 153 11.53 -16.09 10.47
CA PRO A 153 12.07 -17.18 9.65
C PRO A 153 11.12 -18.38 9.46
N ALA A 154 10.17 -18.57 10.39
CA ALA A 154 9.16 -19.63 10.28
C ALA A 154 8.03 -19.27 9.30
N ARG A 155 7.91 -18.00 8.91
CA ARG A 155 6.93 -17.51 7.96
C ARG A 155 7.65 -16.86 6.78
N VAL A 156 7.78 -17.59 5.68
CA VAL A 156 8.40 -17.07 4.46
C VAL A 156 7.48 -16.01 3.84
N SER A 157 7.72 -14.76 4.23
CA SER A 157 7.06 -13.58 3.61
C SER A 157 8.12 -12.51 3.37
N MET A 158 7.96 -11.77 2.26
CA MET A 158 8.82 -10.61 2.01
C MET A 158 8.59 -9.53 3.08
N PRO A 159 9.65 -8.79 3.47
CA PRO A 159 9.49 -7.60 4.30
C PRO A 159 8.68 -6.53 3.56
N ASP A 160 7.81 -5.86 4.29
CA ASP A 160 7.01 -4.75 3.76
C ASP A 160 7.23 -3.52 4.65
N ILE A 161 8.11 -2.62 4.20
CA ILE A 161 8.39 -1.35 4.87
C ILE A 161 7.61 -0.25 4.16
N ASP A 162 6.47 0.09 4.75
CA ASP A 162 5.67 1.23 4.31
C ASP A 162 6.38 2.55 4.62
N THR A 163 6.63 3.36 3.61
CA THR A 163 7.24 4.69 3.78
C THR A 163 6.26 5.78 3.42
N ASP A 164 5.90 6.58 4.41
CA ASP A 164 5.06 7.75 4.22
C ASP A 164 5.90 8.96 3.81
N LEU A 165 5.55 9.58 2.68
CA LEU A 165 6.25 10.72 2.09
C LEU A 165 5.32 11.91 1.91
N CYS A 166 5.87 13.12 1.88
CA CYS A 166 5.14 14.30 1.46
C CYS A 166 4.46 14.08 0.10
N TYR A 167 3.14 14.28 0.05
CA TYR A 167 2.35 14.05 -1.15
C TYR A 167 2.87 14.82 -2.38
N ARG A 168 3.30 16.08 -2.21
CA ARG A 168 3.80 16.92 -3.31
C ARG A 168 5.13 16.44 -3.87
N ARG A 169 6.02 15.91 -3.00
CA ARG A 169 7.43 15.64 -3.35
C ARG A 169 7.76 14.16 -3.49
N ARG A 170 6.76 13.28 -3.33
CA ARG A 170 6.92 11.82 -3.53
C ARG A 170 7.52 11.48 -4.90
N GLY A 171 7.13 12.21 -5.96
CA GLY A 171 7.64 12.01 -7.32
C GLY A 171 9.16 12.12 -7.42
N GLU A 172 9.77 13.04 -6.68
CA GLU A 172 11.23 13.23 -6.65
C GLU A 172 11.97 11.99 -6.13
N VAL A 173 11.39 11.27 -5.18
CA VAL A 173 11.96 10.02 -4.65
C VAL A 173 11.87 8.89 -5.68
N ILE A 174 10.76 8.79 -6.42
CA ILE A 174 10.60 7.82 -7.51
C ILE A 174 11.59 8.11 -8.64
N GLU A 175 11.77 9.36 -9.00
CA GLU A 175 12.78 9.78 -9.99
C GLU A 175 14.21 9.48 -9.52
N TYR A 176 14.49 9.65 -8.23
CA TYR A 176 15.77 9.27 -7.64
C TYR A 176 16.03 7.77 -7.80
N LEU A 177 15.04 6.93 -7.45
CA LEU A 177 15.14 5.49 -7.62
C LEU A 177 15.39 5.10 -9.08
N ALA A 178 14.65 5.69 -10.02
CA ALA A 178 14.83 5.45 -11.45
C ALA A 178 16.22 5.89 -11.96
N ARG A 179 16.77 6.99 -11.44
CA ARG A 179 18.13 7.44 -11.79
C ARG A 179 19.21 6.53 -11.21
N LYS A 180 19.02 6.04 -9.99
CA LYS A 180 20.03 5.24 -9.28
C LYS A 180 20.06 3.78 -9.74
N TYR A 181 18.89 3.15 -9.86
CA TYR A 181 18.78 1.72 -10.19
C TYR A 181 18.58 1.45 -11.68
N GLY A 182 18.26 2.45 -12.47
CA GLY A 182 17.97 2.36 -13.90
C GLY A 182 16.50 2.67 -14.20
N SER A 183 16.27 3.51 -15.21
CA SER A 183 14.91 3.91 -15.60
C SER A 183 14.09 2.76 -16.16
N ASP A 184 14.73 1.69 -16.62
CA ASP A 184 14.14 0.45 -17.11
C ASP A 184 13.97 -0.62 -16.03
N GLN A 185 14.58 -0.42 -14.85
CA GLN A 185 14.55 -1.35 -13.70
C GLN A 185 13.56 -0.91 -12.61
N VAL A 186 12.98 0.28 -12.73
CA VAL A 186 12.01 0.82 -11.76
C VAL A 186 10.67 1.05 -12.45
N ALA A 187 9.61 0.48 -11.89
CA ALA A 187 8.25 0.64 -12.44
C ALA A 187 7.21 0.88 -11.35
N GLN A 188 6.18 1.64 -11.70
CA GLN A 188 4.96 1.75 -10.90
C GLN A 188 4.07 0.51 -11.12
N ILE A 189 3.28 0.14 -10.13
CA ILE A 189 2.37 -1.00 -10.23
C ILE A 189 1.01 -0.54 -10.78
N ILE A 190 0.43 -1.32 -11.69
CA ILE A 190 -0.93 -1.08 -12.18
C ILE A 190 -1.96 -1.48 -11.13
N THR A 191 -3.14 -0.87 -11.21
CA THR A 191 -4.35 -1.32 -10.51
C THR A 191 -5.51 -1.40 -11.50
N PHE A 192 -6.42 -2.34 -11.25
CA PHE A 192 -7.65 -2.45 -12.04
C PHE A 192 -8.86 -2.08 -11.18
N GLY A 193 -9.55 -1.03 -11.59
CA GLY A 193 -10.85 -0.71 -11.04
C GLY A 193 -11.89 -1.68 -11.57
N THR A 194 -12.59 -2.41 -10.70
CA THR A 194 -13.64 -3.36 -11.07
C THR A 194 -15.04 -2.74 -10.99
N LEU A 195 -15.97 -3.32 -11.71
CA LEU A 195 -17.39 -3.00 -11.61
C LEU A 195 -17.94 -3.54 -10.27
N ALA A 196 -17.89 -2.73 -9.22
CA ALA A 196 -18.49 -3.06 -7.92
C ALA A 196 -20.03 -2.98 -7.99
N ALA A 197 -20.71 -3.67 -7.07
CA ALA A 197 -22.17 -3.86 -7.04
C ALA A 197 -23.00 -2.58 -7.32
N ARG A 198 -22.71 -1.47 -6.65
CA ARG A 198 -23.41 -0.19 -6.90
C ARG A 198 -23.05 0.46 -8.23
N ALA A 199 -21.79 0.31 -8.64
CA ALA A 199 -21.27 0.92 -9.87
C ALA A 199 -21.85 0.20 -11.10
N VAL A 200 -21.87 -1.14 -11.08
CA VAL A 200 -22.39 -1.94 -12.18
C VAL A 200 -23.88 -1.66 -12.43
N ILE A 201 -24.70 -1.49 -11.37
CA ILE A 201 -26.12 -1.12 -11.51
C ILE A 201 -26.25 0.23 -12.24
N ARG A 202 -25.43 1.22 -11.86
CA ARG A 202 -25.48 2.55 -12.49
C ARG A 202 -25.02 2.51 -13.95
N ASP A 203 -23.96 1.76 -14.23
CA ASP A 203 -23.41 1.68 -15.59
C ASP A 203 -24.36 0.90 -16.53
N VAL A 204 -24.88 -0.24 -16.09
CA VAL A 204 -25.85 -1.03 -16.90
C VAL A 204 -27.14 -0.27 -17.04
N GLY A 205 -27.67 0.34 -15.97
CA GLY A 205 -28.87 1.18 -16.04
C GLY A 205 -28.75 2.34 -17.03
N ARG A 206 -27.59 3.00 -17.07
CA ARG A 206 -27.30 4.05 -18.05
C ARG A 206 -27.28 3.53 -19.49
N VAL A 207 -26.62 2.39 -19.74
CA VAL A 207 -26.51 1.80 -21.08
C VAL A 207 -27.85 1.26 -21.59
N THR A 208 -28.69 0.77 -20.68
CA THR A 208 -30.03 0.30 -21.00
C THR A 208 -31.08 1.43 -21.02
N ASN A 209 -30.66 2.70 -20.91
CA ASN A 209 -31.52 3.89 -20.90
C ASN A 209 -32.59 3.88 -19.79
N MET A 210 -32.32 3.26 -18.66
CA MET A 210 -33.20 3.27 -17.50
C MET A 210 -33.22 4.66 -16.83
N PRO A 211 -34.35 5.15 -16.31
CA PRO A 211 -34.41 6.46 -15.65
C PRO A 211 -33.43 6.54 -14.47
N LEU A 212 -32.59 7.60 -14.44
CA LEU A 212 -31.52 7.77 -13.45
C LEU A 212 -31.99 7.67 -11.99
N ARG A 213 -33.18 8.21 -11.70
CA ARG A 213 -33.79 8.14 -10.35
C ARG A 213 -34.10 6.72 -9.92
N GLU A 214 -34.50 5.87 -10.83
CA GLU A 214 -34.85 4.47 -10.59
C GLU A 214 -33.58 3.65 -10.38
N VAL A 215 -32.60 3.81 -11.27
CA VAL A 215 -31.26 3.20 -11.15
C VAL A 215 -30.61 3.56 -9.80
N ASP A 216 -30.70 4.83 -9.40
CA ASP A 216 -30.07 5.29 -8.14
C ASP A 216 -30.83 4.76 -6.91
N ARG A 217 -32.16 4.58 -6.99
CA ARG A 217 -32.94 3.92 -5.95
C ARG A 217 -32.51 2.47 -5.75
N ILE A 218 -32.38 1.71 -6.84
CA ILE A 218 -31.94 0.30 -6.79
C ILE A 218 -30.50 0.23 -6.27
N ALA A 219 -29.59 1.06 -6.77
CA ALA A 219 -28.19 1.06 -6.32
C ALA A 219 -28.05 1.38 -4.82
N LYS A 220 -28.92 2.23 -4.25
CA LYS A 220 -28.92 2.58 -2.82
C LYS A 220 -29.39 1.43 -1.92
N MET A 221 -30.16 0.47 -2.44
CA MET A 221 -30.57 -0.72 -1.69
C MET A 221 -29.40 -1.68 -1.43
N VAL A 222 -28.34 -1.62 -2.23
CA VAL A 222 -27.09 -2.38 -1.99
C VAL A 222 -26.34 -1.75 -0.82
N PRO A 223 -25.94 -2.50 0.22
CA PRO A 223 -25.15 -1.99 1.34
C PRO A 223 -23.83 -1.36 0.90
N VAL A 224 -23.25 -0.52 1.76
CA VAL A 224 -21.88 0.01 1.59
C VAL A 224 -20.95 -0.78 2.48
N GLY A 225 -19.85 -1.29 1.94
CA GLY A 225 -18.85 -1.99 2.74
C GLY A 225 -17.93 -2.86 1.88
N PRO A 226 -16.81 -3.31 2.45
CA PRO A 226 -15.89 -4.21 1.76
C PRO A 226 -16.53 -5.58 1.54
N GLY A 227 -16.31 -6.17 0.36
CA GLY A 227 -16.79 -7.51 0.02
C GLY A 227 -18.30 -7.64 -0.18
N VAL A 228 -19.02 -6.51 -0.34
CA VAL A 228 -20.43 -6.50 -0.72
C VAL A 228 -20.55 -6.85 -2.20
N THR A 229 -21.40 -7.83 -2.51
CA THR A 229 -21.75 -8.24 -3.89
C THR A 229 -23.24 -8.22 -4.08
N LEU A 230 -23.70 -8.20 -5.34
CA LEU A 230 -25.13 -8.30 -5.68
C LEU A 230 -25.70 -9.62 -5.17
N LYS A 231 -24.96 -10.72 -5.32
CA LYS A 231 -25.38 -12.02 -4.81
C LYS A 231 -25.64 -12.01 -3.31
N LYS A 232 -24.68 -11.49 -2.51
CA LYS A 232 -24.84 -11.34 -1.06
C LYS A 232 -25.98 -10.39 -0.70
N THR A 233 -26.20 -9.34 -1.50
CA THR A 233 -27.32 -8.40 -1.31
C THR A 233 -28.65 -9.09 -1.54
N MET A 234 -28.78 -9.91 -2.59
CA MET A 234 -29.99 -10.72 -2.83
C MET A 234 -30.25 -11.73 -1.71
N GLU A 235 -29.21 -12.34 -1.15
CA GLU A 235 -29.32 -13.30 -0.04
C GLU A 235 -29.73 -12.60 1.27
N GLY A 236 -29.21 -11.40 1.52
CA GLY A 236 -29.37 -10.68 2.79
C GLY A 236 -30.52 -9.70 2.86
N SER A 237 -31.04 -9.21 1.71
CA SER A 237 -32.12 -8.21 1.65
C SER A 237 -33.37 -8.76 0.99
N ARG A 238 -34.42 -8.93 1.82
CA ARG A 238 -35.73 -9.36 1.31
C ARG A 238 -36.32 -8.33 0.35
N GLU A 239 -36.22 -7.04 0.69
CA GLU A 239 -36.75 -5.94 -0.16
C GLU A 239 -36.09 -5.92 -1.54
N PHE A 240 -34.76 -6.13 -1.62
CA PHE A 240 -34.04 -6.18 -2.89
C PHE A 240 -34.46 -7.40 -3.72
N ARG A 241 -34.67 -8.55 -3.08
CA ARG A 241 -35.14 -9.79 -3.71
C ARG A 241 -36.57 -9.65 -4.22
N ASP A 242 -37.47 -9.13 -3.39
CA ASP A 242 -38.89 -8.93 -3.77
C ASP A 242 -38.98 -7.98 -4.98
N LEU A 243 -38.17 -6.95 -5.05
CA LEU A 243 -38.06 -6.04 -6.18
C LEU A 243 -37.54 -6.76 -7.45
N TYR A 244 -36.51 -7.59 -7.32
CA TYR A 244 -35.96 -8.39 -8.40
C TYR A 244 -37.00 -9.38 -8.96
N ASP A 245 -37.79 -10.03 -8.10
CA ASP A 245 -38.78 -11.03 -8.49
C ASP A 245 -40.05 -10.42 -9.07
N SER A 246 -40.45 -9.21 -8.66
CA SER A 246 -41.71 -8.56 -9.05
C SER A 246 -41.60 -7.65 -10.25
N ASP A 247 -40.43 -7.08 -10.58
CA ASP A 247 -40.27 -6.12 -11.69
C ASP A 247 -39.36 -6.70 -12.78
N THR A 248 -39.93 -6.97 -13.94
CA THR A 248 -39.22 -7.57 -15.08
C THR A 248 -38.09 -6.70 -15.62
N THR A 249 -38.17 -5.37 -15.47
CA THR A 249 -37.13 -4.43 -15.91
C THR A 249 -35.95 -4.49 -14.94
N VAL A 250 -36.24 -4.51 -13.63
CA VAL A 250 -35.23 -4.67 -12.59
C VAL A 250 -34.59 -6.05 -12.67
N HIS A 251 -35.35 -7.09 -12.91
CA HIS A 251 -34.85 -8.45 -13.11
C HIS A 251 -33.77 -8.48 -14.21
N ARG A 252 -34.08 -8.00 -15.39
CA ARG A 252 -33.13 -7.92 -16.52
C ARG A 252 -31.88 -7.05 -16.17
N LEU A 253 -32.09 -5.91 -15.50
CA LEU A 253 -30.99 -5.06 -15.06
C LEU A 253 -30.03 -5.84 -14.16
N ILE A 254 -30.56 -6.51 -13.14
CA ILE A 254 -29.74 -7.23 -12.17
C ILE A 254 -29.07 -8.46 -12.77
N ASP A 255 -29.73 -9.19 -13.69
CA ASP A 255 -29.09 -10.30 -14.41
C ASP A 255 -27.85 -9.84 -15.18
N HIS A 256 -27.97 -8.75 -15.95
CA HIS A 256 -26.83 -8.17 -16.63
C HIS A 256 -25.74 -7.68 -15.65
N CYS A 257 -26.15 -7.13 -14.50
CA CYS A 257 -25.24 -6.70 -13.47
C CYS A 257 -24.48 -7.88 -12.84
N LEU A 258 -25.13 -9.01 -12.60
CA LEU A 258 -24.51 -10.23 -12.07
C LEU A 258 -23.47 -10.80 -13.03
N ASP A 259 -23.71 -10.70 -14.36
CA ASP A 259 -22.74 -11.13 -15.38
C ASP A 259 -21.51 -10.21 -15.45
N LEU A 260 -21.64 -8.95 -15.09
CA LEU A 260 -20.61 -7.92 -15.23
C LEU A 260 -19.93 -7.54 -13.92
N GLU A 261 -20.53 -7.89 -12.77
CA GLU A 261 -19.94 -7.59 -11.46
C GLU A 261 -18.53 -8.20 -11.32
N GLY A 262 -17.57 -7.41 -10.87
CA GLY A 262 -16.19 -7.84 -10.68
C GLY A 262 -15.31 -7.80 -11.93
N ILE A 263 -15.87 -7.54 -13.12
CA ILE A 263 -15.06 -7.37 -14.34
C ILE A 263 -14.28 -6.06 -14.26
N SER A 264 -13.04 -6.08 -14.72
CA SER A 264 -12.19 -4.88 -14.79
C SER A 264 -12.80 -3.85 -15.74
N ARG A 265 -12.93 -2.61 -15.28
CA ARG A 265 -13.50 -1.49 -16.00
C ARG A 265 -12.46 -0.53 -16.56
N ASN A 266 -11.48 -0.20 -15.72
CA ASN A 266 -10.40 0.73 -16.05
C ASN A 266 -9.12 0.33 -15.32
N SER A 267 -8.00 0.76 -15.86
CA SER A 267 -6.71 0.69 -15.18
C SER A 267 -6.36 2.03 -14.54
N GLY A 268 -5.55 1.97 -13.51
CA GLY A 268 -4.96 3.11 -12.82
C GLY A 268 -3.56 2.78 -12.35
N THR A 269 -2.94 3.68 -11.62
CA THR A 269 -1.64 3.47 -10.99
C THR A 269 -1.83 3.22 -9.50
N HIS A 270 -1.12 2.25 -8.95
CA HIS A 270 -1.13 1.98 -7.50
C HIS A 270 -0.65 3.21 -6.73
N ALA A 271 -1.37 3.56 -5.67
CA ALA A 271 -1.13 4.80 -4.93
C ALA A 271 0.28 4.87 -4.29
N ALA A 272 0.85 3.73 -3.92
CA ALA A 272 2.12 3.64 -3.20
C ALA A 272 3.16 2.76 -3.89
N GLY A 273 2.75 1.62 -4.48
CA GLY A 273 3.63 0.55 -4.94
C GLY A 273 4.54 0.93 -6.10
N VAL A 274 5.83 0.72 -5.88
CA VAL A 274 6.90 0.82 -6.90
C VAL A 274 7.72 -0.46 -6.81
N VAL A 275 8.06 -1.06 -7.96
CA VAL A 275 8.97 -2.20 -8.02
C VAL A 275 10.35 -1.75 -8.43
N ILE A 276 11.37 -2.39 -7.85
CA ILE A 276 12.77 -2.23 -8.22
C ILE A 276 13.31 -3.62 -8.56
N CYS A 277 13.89 -3.78 -9.74
CA CYS A 277 14.36 -5.05 -10.28
C CYS A 277 15.87 -5.03 -10.47
N SER A 278 16.49 -6.23 -10.43
CA SER A 278 17.92 -6.41 -10.76
C SER A 278 18.23 -6.33 -12.26
N LYS A 279 17.21 -6.49 -13.10
CA LYS A 279 17.27 -6.40 -14.56
C LYS A 279 16.09 -5.54 -15.05
N PRO A 280 16.04 -5.17 -16.34
CA PRO A 280 14.90 -4.48 -16.90
C PRO A 280 13.56 -5.15 -16.53
N VAL A 281 12.58 -4.36 -16.13
CA VAL A 281 11.27 -4.85 -15.65
C VAL A 281 10.58 -5.71 -16.70
N GLU A 282 10.80 -5.42 -17.99
CA GLU A 282 10.22 -6.16 -19.12
C GLU A 282 10.71 -7.61 -19.22
N GLU A 283 11.85 -7.96 -18.59
CA GLU A 283 12.32 -9.35 -18.52
C GLU A 283 11.48 -10.20 -17.54
N TYR A 284 10.72 -9.55 -16.65
CA TYR A 284 9.93 -10.21 -15.61
C TYR A 284 8.43 -10.13 -15.86
N VAL A 285 7.95 -8.96 -16.28
CA VAL A 285 6.51 -8.67 -16.45
C VAL A 285 6.28 -7.78 -17.67
N PRO A 286 5.13 -7.90 -18.36
CA PRO A 286 4.77 -6.95 -19.40
C PRO A 286 4.60 -5.55 -18.79
N ILE A 287 5.05 -4.55 -19.57
CA ILE A 287 5.06 -3.15 -19.16
C ILE A 287 4.25 -2.26 -20.10
N GLN A 288 3.89 -1.09 -19.62
CA GLN A 288 3.32 0.02 -20.41
C GLN A 288 3.85 1.35 -19.88
N LEU A 289 3.65 2.42 -20.64
CA LEU A 289 3.93 3.77 -20.16
C LEU A 289 2.67 4.41 -19.57
N THR A 290 2.84 5.13 -18.46
CA THR A 290 1.83 6.02 -17.91
C THR A 290 1.70 7.28 -18.79
N GLN A 291 0.67 8.09 -18.55
CA GLN A 291 0.51 9.39 -19.25
C GLN A 291 1.69 10.32 -18.97
N ASP A 292 2.31 10.22 -17.80
CA ASP A 292 3.47 11.01 -17.37
C ASP A 292 4.81 10.41 -17.85
N GLY A 293 4.78 9.33 -18.63
CA GLY A 293 5.98 8.72 -19.23
C GLY A 293 6.75 7.77 -18.32
N PHE A 294 6.23 7.40 -17.14
CA PHE A 294 6.81 6.38 -16.27
C PHE A 294 6.47 4.97 -16.74
N ILE A 295 7.40 4.04 -16.53
CA ILE A 295 7.14 2.61 -16.72
C ILE A 295 6.15 2.12 -15.67
N GLN A 296 5.16 1.34 -16.11
CA GLN A 296 4.16 0.71 -15.28
C GLN A 296 4.04 -0.77 -15.64
N THR A 297 3.95 -1.64 -14.63
CA THR A 297 3.67 -3.07 -14.84
C THR A 297 2.25 -3.26 -15.37
N GLN A 298 2.02 -4.29 -16.20
CA GLN A 298 0.66 -4.71 -16.60
C GLN A 298 0.09 -5.81 -15.70
N TYR A 299 0.86 -6.24 -14.70
CA TYR A 299 0.42 -7.11 -13.62
C TYR A 299 0.24 -6.29 -12.36
N GLU A 300 -0.84 -6.58 -11.62
CA GLU A 300 -1.12 -5.93 -10.35
C GLU A 300 -0.32 -6.54 -9.20
N LYS A 301 -0.40 -5.89 -8.05
CA LYS A 301 0.38 -6.14 -6.85
C LYS A 301 0.57 -7.63 -6.54
N ASP A 302 -0.52 -8.41 -6.46
CA ASP A 302 -0.46 -9.81 -6.02
C ASP A 302 0.29 -10.70 -7.05
N GLN A 303 0.15 -10.40 -8.34
CA GLN A 303 0.86 -11.09 -9.41
C GLN A 303 2.35 -10.74 -9.44
N VAL A 304 2.68 -9.46 -9.21
CA VAL A 304 4.06 -8.96 -9.10
C VAL A 304 4.78 -9.62 -7.92
N GLU A 305 4.13 -9.71 -6.76
CA GLU A 305 4.65 -10.39 -5.57
C GLU A 305 4.83 -11.91 -5.79
N GLN A 306 3.88 -12.59 -6.46
CA GLN A 306 3.99 -14.01 -6.80
C GLN A 306 5.19 -14.31 -7.72
N LEU A 307 5.55 -13.37 -8.60
CA LEU A 307 6.74 -13.46 -9.46
C LEU A 307 8.04 -13.13 -8.72
N GLY A 308 7.97 -12.82 -7.44
CA GLY A 308 9.12 -12.55 -6.58
C GLY A 308 9.74 -11.17 -6.76
N LEU A 309 9.05 -10.25 -7.43
CA LEU A 309 9.49 -8.85 -7.55
C LEU A 309 9.23 -8.11 -6.24
N LEU A 310 10.21 -7.31 -5.83
CA LEU A 310 10.11 -6.54 -4.60
C LEU A 310 9.29 -5.27 -4.82
N LYS A 311 8.21 -5.17 -4.08
CA LYS A 311 7.40 -3.95 -3.98
C LYS A 311 7.96 -3.05 -2.87
N MET A 312 8.12 -1.78 -3.16
CA MET A 312 8.37 -0.70 -2.20
C MET A 312 7.11 0.15 -2.07
N ASP A 313 6.61 0.33 -0.84
CA ASP A 313 5.43 1.17 -0.62
C ASP A 313 5.84 2.60 -0.24
N LEU A 314 5.79 3.47 -1.25
CA LEU A 314 6.06 4.90 -1.15
C LEU A 314 4.73 5.67 -1.12
N LEU A 315 4.14 5.84 0.06
CA LEU A 315 2.81 6.43 0.20
C LEU A 315 2.87 7.96 0.34
N GLY A 316 2.17 8.68 -0.52
CA GLY A 316 2.02 10.14 -0.39
C GLY A 316 0.98 10.53 0.64
N LEU A 317 1.39 11.17 1.74
CA LEU A 317 0.50 11.68 2.79
C LEU A 317 0.38 13.21 2.74
N ARG A 318 -0.85 13.71 2.66
CA ARG A 318 -1.15 15.16 2.71
C ARG A 318 -0.81 15.78 4.07
N ASN A 319 -1.00 15.04 5.16
CA ASN A 319 -0.70 15.53 6.50
C ASN A 319 0.77 15.89 6.69
N LEU A 320 1.70 15.11 6.11
CA LEU A 320 3.12 15.46 6.11
C LEU A 320 3.39 16.78 5.38
N THR A 321 2.66 17.03 4.28
CA THR A 321 2.75 18.29 3.56
C THR A 321 2.24 19.46 4.41
N VAL A 322 1.09 19.30 5.09
CA VAL A 322 0.52 20.33 5.96
C VAL A 322 1.46 20.66 7.13
N ILE A 323 2.04 19.64 7.76
CA ILE A 323 3.02 19.83 8.85
C ILE A 323 4.23 20.60 8.34
N HIS A 324 4.77 20.22 7.19
CA HIS A 324 5.93 20.88 6.59
C HIS A 324 5.63 22.36 6.27
N ASP A 325 4.49 22.64 5.62
CA ASP A 325 4.08 23.99 5.31
C ASP A 325 3.92 24.83 6.59
N ALA A 326 3.37 24.25 7.65
CA ALA A 326 3.24 24.93 8.95
C ALA A 326 4.60 25.27 9.57
N LEU A 327 5.57 24.33 9.51
CA LEU A 327 6.93 24.59 10.00
C LEU A 327 7.63 25.69 9.21
N GLU A 328 7.48 25.71 7.88
CA GLU A 328 8.01 26.79 7.03
C GLU A 328 7.37 28.14 7.35
N MET A 329 6.04 28.17 7.53
CA MET A 329 5.33 29.40 7.93
C MET A 329 5.78 29.92 9.29
N ILE A 330 6.05 29.03 10.26
CA ILE A 330 6.58 29.41 11.59
C ILE A 330 7.98 30.01 11.43
N ARG A 331 8.84 29.37 10.65
CA ARG A 331 10.19 29.88 10.39
C ARG A 331 10.16 31.25 9.72
N GLU A 332 9.33 31.44 8.69
CA GLU A 332 9.23 32.71 7.94
C GLU A 332 8.63 33.83 8.78
N ASN A 333 7.55 33.57 9.51
CA ASN A 333 6.80 34.61 10.21
C ASN A 333 7.34 34.90 11.61
N ARG A 334 8.01 33.94 12.28
CA ARG A 334 8.46 34.05 13.65
C ARG A 334 9.97 33.90 13.82
N GLY A 335 10.71 33.52 12.77
CA GLY A 335 12.15 33.26 12.82
C GLY A 335 12.53 32.06 13.71
N ILE A 336 11.58 31.18 14.01
CA ILE A 336 11.79 29.98 14.84
C ILE A 336 11.97 28.77 13.93
N ASP A 337 13.10 28.11 14.06
CA ASP A 337 13.36 26.81 13.42
C ASP A 337 12.93 25.69 14.38
N LEU A 338 11.70 25.21 14.21
CA LEU A 338 11.09 24.22 15.09
C LEU A 338 11.41 22.80 14.59
N ASP A 339 12.17 22.06 15.39
CA ASP A 339 12.42 20.62 15.15
C ASP A 339 11.26 19.79 15.70
N ILE A 340 10.45 19.21 14.81
CA ILE A 340 9.31 18.38 15.17
C ILE A 340 9.67 17.17 16.02
N ASN A 341 10.90 16.63 15.89
CA ASN A 341 11.36 15.48 16.65
C ASN A 341 11.67 15.81 18.11
N LYS A 342 11.80 17.11 18.45
CA LYS A 342 12.04 17.61 19.81
C LYS A 342 10.79 18.09 20.53
N ILE A 343 9.64 18.04 19.86
CA ILE A 343 8.35 18.38 20.51
C ILE A 343 8.07 17.30 21.56
N PRO A 344 7.78 17.70 22.82
CA PRO A 344 7.43 16.74 23.87
C PRO A 344 6.16 15.97 23.49
N SER A 345 6.14 14.67 23.77
CA SER A 345 4.95 13.83 23.55
C SER A 345 3.86 14.06 24.61
N GLU A 346 4.20 14.70 25.71
CA GLU A 346 3.27 15.01 26.80
C GLU A 346 2.93 16.49 26.77
N ASP A 347 1.65 16.80 26.51
CA ASP A 347 1.11 18.14 26.48
C ASP A 347 -0.33 18.13 26.98
N GLU A 348 -0.58 18.79 28.13
CA GLU A 348 -1.88 18.80 28.77
C GLU A 348 -2.95 19.50 27.92
N GLU A 349 -2.59 20.58 27.21
CA GLU A 349 -3.53 21.29 26.34
C GLU A 349 -3.99 20.42 25.17
N THR A 350 -3.07 19.66 24.57
CA THR A 350 -3.41 18.70 23.51
C THR A 350 -4.30 17.57 24.05
N CYS A 351 -3.99 17.02 25.22
CA CYS A 351 -4.85 16.01 25.85
C CYS A 351 -6.25 16.56 26.13
N LYS A 352 -6.35 17.76 26.63
CA LYS A 352 -7.64 18.44 26.87
C LYS A 352 -8.43 18.65 25.57
N MET A 353 -7.78 19.13 24.51
CA MET A 353 -8.38 19.29 23.18
C MET A 353 -8.98 17.94 22.67
N LEU A 354 -8.25 16.84 22.86
CA LEU A 354 -8.73 15.50 22.48
C LEU A 354 -9.91 15.03 23.34
N CYS A 355 -9.90 15.33 24.66
CA CYS A 355 -11.01 15.07 25.58
C CYS A 355 -12.27 15.84 25.21
N ASP A 356 -12.12 17.09 24.76
CA ASP A 356 -13.22 17.96 24.33
C ASP A 356 -13.78 17.55 22.95
N GLY A 357 -13.10 16.63 22.24
CA GLY A 357 -13.49 16.14 20.91
C GLY A 357 -13.17 17.12 19.77
N ASP A 358 -12.31 18.10 20.00
CA ASP A 358 -11.85 19.01 18.95
C ASP A 358 -10.71 18.36 18.15
N THR A 359 -11.09 17.42 17.27
CA THR A 359 -10.17 16.58 16.52
C THR A 359 -10.09 16.91 15.03
N ILE A 360 -10.65 18.04 14.60
CA ILE A 360 -10.58 18.48 13.20
C ILE A 360 -9.12 18.76 12.83
N GLY A 361 -8.63 18.12 11.75
CA GLY A 361 -7.24 18.23 11.30
C GLY A 361 -6.27 17.30 12.03
N VAL A 362 -6.70 16.60 13.08
CA VAL A 362 -5.86 15.58 13.73
C VAL A 362 -5.90 14.28 12.93
N PHE A 363 -4.75 13.90 12.40
CA PHE A 363 -4.62 12.75 11.50
C PHE A 363 -5.29 11.48 12.07
N GLN A 364 -6.14 10.84 11.26
CA GLN A 364 -6.92 9.64 11.59
C GLN A 364 -7.93 9.78 12.76
N SER A 365 -8.04 10.95 13.38
CA SER A 365 -8.91 11.17 14.54
C SER A 365 -10.17 11.98 14.24
N GLU A 366 -10.40 12.36 12.96
CA GLU A 366 -11.49 13.25 12.53
C GLU A 366 -12.86 12.54 12.40
N SER A 367 -12.90 11.21 12.44
CA SER A 367 -14.18 10.50 12.31
C SER A 367 -14.98 10.61 13.61
N SER A 368 -16.29 10.87 13.49
CA SER A 368 -17.18 11.01 14.65
C SER A 368 -17.11 9.83 15.63
N GLY A 369 -16.93 8.61 15.12
CA GLY A 369 -16.78 7.41 15.96
C GLY A 369 -15.48 7.42 16.77
N PHE A 370 -14.34 7.79 16.15
CA PHE A 370 -13.07 7.87 16.85
C PHE A 370 -13.04 9.02 17.85
N THR A 371 -13.55 10.20 17.47
CA THR A 371 -13.72 11.35 18.35
C THR A 371 -14.55 11.00 19.59
N SER A 372 -15.68 10.30 19.40
CA SER A 372 -16.52 9.85 20.51
C SER A 372 -15.79 8.90 21.46
N LEU A 373 -14.92 8.02 20.96
CA LEU A 373 -14.11 7.14 21.81
C LEU A 373 -13.01 7.90 22.55
N LEU A 374 -12.36 8.89 21.94
CA LEU A 374 -11.38 9.75 22.61
C LEU A 374 -12.02 10.54 23.74
N MET A 375 -13.21 11.10 23.53
CA MET A 375 -13.97 11.77 24.57
C MET A 375 -14.32 10.85 25.75
N GLN A 376 -14.62 9.58 25.50
CA GLN A 376 -14.91 8.59 26.56
C GLN A 376 -13.63 8.13 27.26
N LEU A 377 -12.52 8.02 26.55
CA LEU A 377 -11.24 7.59 27.10
C LEU A 377 -10.64 8.62 28.06
N HIS A 378 -10.85 9.90 27.81
CA HIS A 378 -10.18 11.00 28.49
C HIS A 378 -8.66 10.81 28.54
N PRO A 379 -7.93 10.92 27.39
CA PRO A 379 -6.50 10.71 27.36
C PRO A 379 -5.77 11.76 28.21
N GLU A 380 -4.85 11.30 29.06
CA GLU A 380 -4.02 12.14 29.94
C GLU A 380 -2.56 12.17 29.47
N ARG A 381 -2.17 11.22 28.63
CA ARG A 381 -0.79 11.07 28.13
C ARG A 381 -0.80 10.42 26.75
N PHE A 382 0.32 10.52 26.04
CA PHE A 382 0.47 10.00 24.70
C PHE A 382 0.23 8.48 24.62
N GLU A 383 0.66 7.71 25.62
CA GLU A 383 0.50 6.26 25.68
C GLU A 383 -0.96 5.82 25.68
N ASP A 384 -1.88 6.67 26.11
CA ASP A 384 -3.33 6.39 26.08
C ASP A 384 -3.88 6.34 24.65
N LEU A 385 -3.24 7.05 23.71
CA LEU A 385 -3.65 7.09 22.30
C LEU A 385 -3.28 5.82 21.55
N ILE A 386 -2.19 5.15 21.94
CA ILE A 386 -1.67 3.96 21.26
C ILE A 386 -2.71 2.83 21.20
N PRO A 387 -3.32 2.39 22.34
CA PRO A 387 -4.34 1.37 22.31
C PRO A 387 -5.60 1.82 21.58
N MET A 388 -5.96 3.11 21.61
CA MET A 388 -7.15 3.61 20.91
C MET A 388 -7.03 3.43 19.39
N VAL A 389 -5.90 3.79 18.81
CA VAL A 389 -5.64 3.57 17.37
C VAL A 389 -5.65 2.08 17.02
N ALA A 390 -5.22 1.21 17.93
CA ALA A 390 -5.25 -0.23 17.75
C ALA A 390 -6.67 -0.83 17.88
N LEU A 391 -7.47 -0.30 18.80
CA LEU A 391 -8.82 -0.79 19.11
C LEU A 391 -9.91 -0.24 18.18
N TYR A 392 -9.68 0.93 17.56
CA TYR A 392 -10.62 1.50 16.59
C TYR A 392 -10.52 0.80 15.22
N ARG A 393 -10.86 -0.48 15.23
CA ARG A 393 -10.92 -1.32 14.03
C ARG A 393 -12.17 -2.21 14.08
N PRO A 394 -12.72 -2.66 12.93
CA PRO A 394 -13.97 -3.41 12.89
C PRO A 394 -14.03 -4.62 13.84
N GLY A 395 -12.94 -5.38 13.97
CA GLY A 395 -12.87 -6.54 14.87
C GLY A 395 -12.99 -6.16 16.36
N PRO A 396 -12.05 -5.36 16.91
CA PRO A 396 -12.09 -4.94 18.30
C PRO A 396 -13.34 -4.11 18.68
N LEU A 397 -13.84 -3.24 17.78
CA LEU A 397 -15.10 -2.52 17.99
C LEU A 397 -16.29 -3.47 18.06
N GLY A 398 -16.38 -4.42 17.13
CA GLY A 398 -17.50 -5.38 17.09
C GLY A 398 -17.50 -6.38 18.25
N SER A 399 -16.37 -6.57 18.92
CA SER A 399 -16.23 -7.46 20.10
C SER A 399 -16.34 -6.74 21.45
N GLY A 400 -16.52 -5.41 21.48
CA GLY A 400 -16.61 -4.63 22.72
C GLY A 400 -15.27 -4.38 23.43
N MET A 401 -14.14 -4.70 22.79
CA MET A 401 -12.81 -4.55 23.42
C MET A 401 -12.44 -3.09 23.68
N ALA A 402 -12.90 -2.17 22.84
CA ALA A 402 -12.65 -0.74 23.02
C ALA A 402 -13.36 -0.21 24.28
N GLU A 403 -14.63 -0.54 24.44
CA GLU A 403 -15.42 -0.16 25.63
C GLU A 403 -14.89 -0.79 26.91
N ASP A 404 -14.44 -2.07 26.84
CA ASP A 404 -13.83 -2.73 27.99
C ASP A 404 -12.50 -2.10 28.40
N PHE A 405 -11.69 -1.68 27.43
CA PHE A 405 -10.45 -0.94 27.70
C PHE A 405 -10.73 0.40 28.41
N ILE A 406 -11.67 1.18 27.87
CA ILE A 406 -12.07 2.47 28.46
C ILE A 406 -12.57 2.29 29.91
N LYS A 407 -13.37 1.25 30.18
CA LYS A 407 -13.86 0.98 31.55
C LYS A 407 -12.77 0.58 32.53
N ARG A 408 -11.65 0.04 32.06
CA ARG A 408 -10.53 -0.42 32.90
C ARG A 408 -9.47 0.65 33.14
N LYS A 409 -9.44 1.69 32.34
CA LYS A 409 -8.61 2.85 32.57
C LYS A 409 -9.11 3.65 33.77
#